data_ceabacbd1a4cdec5c0d8c0f7c0f239e8
#
_entry.id   ceabacbd1a4cdec5c0d8c0f7c0f239e8
#
_cell.length_a   1.000
_cell.length_b   1.000
_cell.length_c   1.000
_cell.angle_alpha   90.00
_cell.angle_beta   90.00
_cell.angle_gamma   90.00
#
_symmetry.space_group_name_H-M   'P 1'
#
loop_
_entity.id
_entity.type
_entity.pdbx_description
1 polymer ?
#
loop_
_entity_poly.entity_id
_entity_poly.type
_entity_poly.pdbx_seq_one_letter_code
_entity_poly.pdbx_strand_id
1 'polypeptide(L)'
;IYNLILDNNLNKPETATKSTILKIVPDLLPVFEKYRNKVPKQRYVDFNQGVDARLLTDEKAKLLSKIPIRPLRIAFDSMDYEEYYLNAILRAKKHGIKYYSNYLLYNFEDKPVELYQRLKINVELCDKYKIDIYSFPMKFHPIFGDYHLNRDFIGTHWNRKFIRAVQVILNATKGKIGKGKSYFYKAFGSDEEEYNKLLYMPETYLLFRFFFEKEGITEDWWNAFKNLTSNELNKAKKIIEHNDFKVIEEYKSQNSIYEVLKHYTVSRDQIADSNSELSKLKAKFDKLEKAEKYGVIENIECL
;
A
#
# COMPACT_ATOMS: atom_id res chain seq x y z
N ILE A 1 -31.07 -5.77 -4.51
CA ILE A 1 -30.04 -6.83 -4.78
C ILE A 1 -30.27 -8.03 -3.87
N TYR A 2 -30.38 -7.85 -2.55
CA TYR A 2 -30.60 -8.93 -1.59
C TYR A 2 -31.79 -9.81 -1.99
N ASN A 3 -33.00 -9.24 -2.17
CA ASN A 3 -34.18 -9.95 -2.59
C ASN A 3 -33.99 -10.62 -3.95
N LEU A 4 -33.39 -9.93 -4.92
CA LEU A 4 -33.11 -10.49 -6.24
C LEU A 4 -32.28 -11.78 -6.15
N ILE A 5 -31.30 -11.84 -5.28
CA ILE A 5 -30.44 -13.01 -5.09
C ILE A 5 -31.21 -14.16 -4.42
N LEU A 6 -31.96 -13.86 -3.36
CA LEU A 6 -32.68 -14.89 -2.61
C LEU A 6 -33.91 -15.40 -3.34
N ASP A 7 -34.72 -14.50 -3.90
CA ASP A 7 -35.96 -14.86 -4.61
C ASP A 7 -35.69 -15.73 -5.85
N ASN A 8 -34.50 -15.55 -6.45
CA ASN A 8 -34.07 -16.37 -7.59
C ASN A 8 -33.06 -17.48 -7.21
N ASN A 9 -32.85 -17.73 -5.92
CA ASN A 9 -31.90 -18.74 -5.41
C ASN A 9 -30.47 -18.61 -5.98
N LEU A 10 -30.01 -17.40 -6.29
CA LEU A 10 -28.66 -17.16 -6.85
C LEU A 10 -27.53 -17.28 -5.83
N ASN A 11 -27.85 -17.54 -4.56
CA ASN A 11 -26.92 -17.80 -3.47
C ASN A 11 -26.34 -19.21 -3.47
N LYS A 12 -26.85 -20.11 -4.34
CA LYS A 12 -26.38 -21.49 -4.45
C LYS A 12 -25.73 -21.74 -5.82
N PRO A 13 -24.62 -22.49 -5.91
CA PRO A 13 -23.96 -22.80 -7.18
C PRO A 13 -24.85 -23.52 -8.19
N GLU A 14 -25.70 -24.40 -7.70
CA GLU A 14 -26.58 -25.25 -8.51
C GLU A 14 -27.64 -24.41 -9.25
N THR A 15 -28.13 -23.37 -8.61
CA THR A 15 -29.19 -22.49 -9.13
C THR A 15 -28.66 -21.22 -9.77
N ALA A 16 -27.45 -20.76 -9.40
CA ALA A 16 -26.79 -19.62 -10.02
C ALA A 16 -26.16 -19.98 -11.38
N THR A 17 -26.93 -20.65 -12.23
CA THR A 17 -26.49 -21.07 -13.56
C THR A 17 -26.51 -19.90 -14.56
N LYS A 18 -25.78 -20.05 -15.66
CA LYS A 18 -25.84 -19.12 -16.79
C LYS A 18 -27.29 -18.86 -17.23
N SER A 19 -28.08 -19.91 -17.37
CA SER A 19 -29.47 -19.81 -17.80
C SER A 19 -30.32 -18.99 -16.81
N THR A 20 -30.19 -19.24 -15.51
CA THR A 20 -30.94 -18.53 -14.49
C THR A 20 -30.57 -17.06 -14.47
N ILE A 21 -29.27 -16.73 -14.53
CA ILE A 21 -28.79 -15.35 -14.47
C ILE A 21 -29.22 -14.58 -15.73
N LEU A 22 -29.14 -15.19 -16.91
CA LEU A 22 -29.52 -14.52 -18.16
C LEU A 22 -31.02 -14.28 -18.30
N LYS A 23 -31.87 -15.05 -17.61
CA LYS A 23 -33.31 -14.74 -17.52
C LYS A 23 -33.57 -13.44 -16.76
N ILE A 24 -32.71 -13.13 -15.77
CA ILE A 24 -32.82 -11.94 -14.91
C ILE A 24 -32.12 -10.74 -15.55
N VAL A 25 -30.94 -10.97 -16.13
CA VAL A 25 -30.09 -9.93 -16.74
C VAL A 25 -29.56 -10.44 -18.09
N PRO A 26 -30.36 -10.30 -19.16
CA PRO A 26 -29.99 -10.80 -20.51
C PRO A 26 -28.68 -10.20 -21.06
N ASP A 27 -28.38 -8.95 -20.73
CA ASP A 27 -27.21 -8.19 -21.21
C ASP A 27 -25.87 -8.79 -20.72
N LEU A 28 -25.90 -9.77 -19.79
CA LEU A 28 -24.69 -10.47 -19.38
C LEU A 28 -24.25 -11.60 -20.32
N LEU A 29 -25.00 -11.90 -21.38
CA LEU A 29 -24.65 -12.95 -22.33
C LEU A 29 -23.22 -12.82 -22.90
N PRO A 30 -22.75 -11.65 -23.38
CA PRO A 30 -21.39 -11.50 -23.91
C PRO A 30 -20.31 -11.79 -22.85
N VAL A 31 -20.59 -11.43 -21.57
CA VAL A 31 -19.68 -11.69 -20.44
C VAL A 31 -19.58 -13.18 -20.19
N PHE A 32 -20.69 -13.91 -20.20
CA PHE A 32 -20.69 -15.36 -20.04
C PHE A 32 -20.00 -16.08 -21.20
N GLU A 33 -20.11 -15.58 -22.41
CA GLU A 33 -19.44 -16.14 -23.60
C GLU A 33 -17.93 -15.94 -23.53
N LYS A 34 -17.48 -14.77 -23.07
CA LYS A 34 -16.06 -14.47 -22.88
C LYS A 34 -15.43 -15.34 -21.78
N TYR A 35 -16.14 -15.57 -20.67
CA TYR A 35 -15.62 -16.23 -19.47
C TYR A 35 -16.32 -17.57 -19.22
N ARG A 36 -16.24 -18.50 -20.18
CA ARG A 36 -16.81 -19.85 -20.05
C ARG A 36 -16.11 -20.62 -18.92
N ASN A 37 -16.81 -20.88 -17.83
CA ASN A 37 -16.36 -21.83 -16.82
C ASN A 37 -16.87 -23.24 -17.17
N LYS A 38 -15.96 -24.20 -17.23
CA LYS A 38 -16.29 -25.61 -17.50
C LYS A 38 -16.90 -26.32 -16.28
N VAL A 39 -16.70 -25.76 -15.10
CA VAL A 39 -17.17 -26.31 -13.81
C VAL A 39 -17.98 -25.24 -13.08
N PRO A 40 -19.15 -25.58 -12.52
CA PRO A 40 -19.95 -24.66 -11.71
C PRO A 40 -19.10 -24.10 -10.55
N LYS A 41 -19.07 -22.77 -10.42
CA LYS A 41 -18.38 -22.08 -9.33
C LYS A 41 -19.32 -21.14 -8.63
N GLN A 42 -19.18 -21.04 -7.30
CA GLN A 42 -19.90 -20.04 -6.52
C GLN A 42 -19.65 -18.65 -7.10
N ARG A 43 -20.72 -17.93 -7.39
CA ARG A 43 -20.66 -16.52 -7.77
C ARG A 43 -20.81 -15.67 -6.53
N TYR A 44 -20.10 -14.57 -6.51
CA TYR A 44 -20.08 -13.66 -5.36
C TYR A 44 -20.65 -12.30 -5.75
N VAL A 45 -21.29 -11.67 -4.77
CA VAL A 45 -21.74 -10.28 -4.86
C VAL A 45 -20.59 -9.38 -4.35
N ASP A 46 -20.28 -8.35 -5.09
CA ASP A 46 -19.32 -7.32 -4.73
C ASP A 46 -20.00 -5.94 -4.82
N PHE A 47 -20.18 -5.29 -3.69
CA PHE A 47 -20.60 -3.89 -3.64
C PHE A 47 -19.38 -3.01 -3.85
N ASN A 48 -19.02 -2.82 -5.12
CA ASN A 48 -17.77 -2.20 -5.53
C ASN A 48 -17.53 -0.79 -4.94
N GLN A 49 -18.58 -0.03 -4.66
CA GLN A 49 -18.47 1.28 -4.00
C GLN A 49 -18.24 1.19 -2.48
N GLY A 50 -18.43 0.00 -1.91
CA GLY A 50 -18.34 -0.20 -0.49
C GLY A 50 -19.60 0.20 0.28
N VAL A 51 -19.62 -0.15 1.56
CA VAL A 51 -20.66 0.25 2.50
C VAL A 51 -20.09 1.25 3.50
N ASP A 52 -20.92 2.19 3.92
CA ASP A 52 -20.58 3.14 4.98
C ASP A 52 -20.56 2.40 6.33
N ALA A 53 -19.43 2.42 7.01
CA ALA A 53 -19.24 1.76 8.31
C ALA A 53 -20.24 2.24 9.37
N ARG A 54 -20.61 3.52 9.34
CA ARG A 54 -21.57 4.14 10.27
C ARG A 54 -22.98 3.56 10.12
N LEU A 55 -23.33 3.10 8.93
CA LEU A 55 -24.65 2.60 8.57
C LEU A 55 -24.77 1.06 8.66
N LEU A 56 -23.68 0.34 8.90
CA LEU A 56 -23.68 -1.12 9.00
C LEU A 56 -24.11 -1.57 10.41
N THR A 57 -25.43 -1.68 10.62
CA THR A 57 -26.00 -2.23 11.87
C THR A 57 -25.87 -3.75 11.95
N ASP A 58 -26.10 -4.34 13.13
CA ASP A 58 -26.08 -5.80 13.32
C ASP A 58 -27.12 -6.50 12.42
N GLU A 59 -28.32 -5.93 12.28
CA GLU A 59 -29.36 -6.44 11.38
C GLU A 59 -28.93 -6.45 9.93
N LYS A 60 -28.33 -5.35 9.45
CA LYS A 60 -27.82 -5.25 8.08
C LYS A 60 -26.68 -6.24 7.85
N ALA A 61 -25.77 -6.40 8.80
CA ALA A 61 -24.69 -7.38 8.74
C ALA A 61 -25.24 -8.82 8.66
N LYS A 62 -26.28 -9.13 9.47
CA LYS A 62 -27.00 -10.39 9.41
C LYS A 62 -27.68 -10.63 8.05
N LEU A 63 -28.27 -9.60 7.46
CA LEU A 63 -28.86 -9.71 6.11
C LEU A 63 -27.78 -9.95 5.04
N LEU A 64 -26.68 -9.20 5.08
CA LEU A 64 -25.57 -9.37 4.15
C LEU A 64 -24.93 -10.76 4.24
N SER A 65 -24.91 -11.37 5.43
CA SER A 65 -24.36 -12.73 5.59
C SER A 65 -25.20 -13.83 4.92
N LYS A 66 -26.46 -13.55 4.56
CA LYS A 66 -27.34 -14.50 3.86
C LYS A 66 -27.14 -14.53 2.35
N ILE A 67 -26.35 -13.61 1.80
CA ILE A 67 -25.97 -13.58 0.38
C ILE A 67 -24.48 -13.88 0.24
N PRO A 68 -24.03 -14.43 -0.90
CA PRO A 68 -22.63 -14.78 -1.12
C PRO A 68 -21.78 -13.52 -1.39
N ILE A 69 -21.62 -12.66 -0.39
CA ILE A 69 -20.82 -11.45 -0.49
C ILE A 69 -19.32 -11.76 -0.34
N ARG A 70 -18.49 -11.30 -1.29
CA ARG A 70 -17.04 -11.48 -1.24
C ARG A 70 -16.33 -10.58 -2.24
N PRO A 71 -15.56 -9.58 -1.78
CA PRO A 71 -15.43 -9.16 -0.38
C PRO A 71 -16.59 -8.28 0.08
N LEU A 72 -16.81 -8.18 1.39
CA LEU A 72 -17.55 -7.06 1.96
C LEU A 72 -16.62 -5.85 1.99
N ARG A 73 -16.94 -4.82 1.20
CA ARG A 73 -16.16 -3.59 1.16
C ARG A 73 -16.70 -2.59 2.17
N ILE A 74 -15.82 -2.08 3.03
CA ILE A 74 -16.18 -1.08 4.06
C ILE A 74 -15.19 0.07 3.94
N ALA A 75 -15.69 1.30 3.76
CA ALA A 75 -14.84 2.48 3.66
C ALA A 75 -14.12 2.79 4.99
N PHE A 76 -12.84 3.20 4.88
CA PHE A 76 -12.03 3.65 6.02
C PHE A 76 -11.11 4.80 5.58
N ASP A 77 -11.70 5.95 5.30
CA ASP A 77 -11.01 7.08 4.67
C ASP A 77 -10.43 8.10 5.67
N SER A 78 -10.87 8.09 6.95
CA SER A 78 -10.37 8.94 8.03
C SER A 78 -10.23 8.14 9.32
N MET A 79 -9.26 8.51 10.16
CA MET A 79 -9.12 8.00 11.53
C MET A 79 -10.30 8.38 12.42
N ASP A 80 -11.03 9.45 12.12
CA ASP A 80 -12.26 9.84 12.83
C ASP A 80 -13.34 8.74 12.78
N TYR A 81 -13.26 7.85 11.80
CA TYR A 81 -14.19 6.74 11.64
C TYR A 81 -13.66 5.40 12.15
N GLU A 82 -12.55 5.39 12.88
CA GLU A 82 -11.93 4.16 13.38
C GLU A 82 -12.90 3.31 14.18
N GLU A 83 -13.57 3.87 15.17
CA GLU A 83 -14.53 3.13 16.01
C GLU A 83 -15.69 2.55 15.20
N TYR A 84 -16.25 3.32 14.28
CA TYR A 84 -17.33 2.85 13.39
C TYR A 84 -16.83 1.71 12.51
N TYR A 85 -15.62 1.84 11.95
CA TYR A 85 -15.02 0.83 11.11
C TYR A 85 -14.77 -0.47 11.87
N LEU A 86 -14.17 -0.41 13.05
CA LEU A 86 -13.94 -1.56 13.92
C LEU A 86 -15.24 -2.28 14.28
N ASN A 87 -16.25 -1.51 14.68
CA ASN A 87 -17.57 -2.04 15.02
C ASN A 87 -18.25 -2.71 13.81
N ALA A 88 -18.12 -2.12 12.61
CA ALA A 88 -18.69 -2.69 11.39
C ALA A 88 -18.02 -4.04 11.03
N ILE A 89 -16.70 -4.13 11.11
CA ILE A 89 -15.95 -5.39 10.90
C ILE A 89 -16.38 -6.45 11.92
N LEU A 90 -16.48 -6.09 13.21
CA LEU A 90 -16.85 -7.05 14.28
C LEU A 90 -18.29 -7.55 14.13
N ARG A 91 -19.24 -6.67 13.78
CA ARG A 91 -20.63 -7.05 13.49
C ARG A 91 -20.71 -8.03 12.31
N ALA A 92 -20.04 -7.69 11.21
CA ALA A 92 -20.03 -8.56 10.04
C ALA A 92 -19.36 -9.92 10.32
N LYS A 93 -18.24 -9.93 11.07
CA LYS A 93 -17.58 -11.15 11.53
C LYS A 93 -18.48 -12.01 12.41
N LYS A 94 -19.24 -11.43 13.34
CA LYS A 94 -20.20 -12.13 14.21
C LYS A 94 -21.19 -12.96 13.39
N HIS A 95 -21.57 -12.47 12.21
CA HIS A 95 -22.46 -13.16 11.27
C HIS A 95 -21.74 -14.03 10.24
N GLY A 96 -20.45 -14.32 10.42
CA GLY A 96 -19.71 -15.30 9.62
C GLY A 96 -19.04 -14.72 8.36
N ILE A 97 -19.11 -13.42 8.11
CA ILE A 97 -18.37 -12.79 7.01
C ILE A 97 -16.88 -12.75 7.37
N LYS A 98 -16.03 -13.23 6.46
CA LYS A 98 -14.58 -13.38 6.70
C LYS A 98 -13.71 -12.62 5.69
N TYR A 99 -14.26 -12.21 4.57
CA TYR A 99 -13.53 -11.59 3.48
C TYR A 99 -13.94 -10.14 3.31
N TYR A 100 -13.01 -9.24 3.55
CA TYR A 100 -13.21 -7.79 3.51
C TYR A 100 -12.26 -7.13 2.55
N SER A 101 -12.61 -5.94 2.11
CA SER A 101 -11.67 -5.03 1.48
C SER A 101 -12.05 -3.58 1.72
N ASN A 102 -11.10 -2.69 1.51
CA ASN A 102 -11.33 -1.25 1.53
C ASN A 102 -10.42 -0.53 0.56
N TYR A 103 -10.85 0.64 0.15
CA TYR A 103 -10.01 1.67 -0.41
C TYR A 103 -9.62 2.61 0.74
N LEU A 104 -8.36 2.95 0.83
CA LEU A 104 -7.83 3.90 1.80
C LEU A 104 -7.34 5.13 1.05
N LEU A 105 -8.12 6.18 1.05
CA LEU A 105 -7.70 7.43 0.43
C LEU A 105 -6.55 8.06 1.21
N TYR A 106 -5.56 8.55 0.50
CA TYR A 106 -4.47 9.35 1.05
C TYR A 106 -4.18 10.55 0.16
N ASN A 107 -3.43 11.51 0.65
CA ASN A 107 -3.16 12.76 -0.06
C ASN A 107 -4.40 13.66 -0.15
N PHE A 108 -5.17 13.78 0.92
CA PHE A 108 -6.29 14.72 1.05
C PHE A 108 -6.08 15.63 2.27
N GLU A 109 -6.93 15.53 3.27
CA GLU A 109 -6.81 16.26 4.54
C GLU A 109 -6.08 15.42 5.60
N ASP A 110 -5.89 14.13 5.31
CA ASP A 110 -5.20 13.19 6.17
C ASP A 110 -3.70 13.48 6.28
N LYS A 111 -3.12 13.13 7.43
CA LYS A 111 -1.66 13.13 7.61
C LYS A 111 -1.06 11.83 7.06
N PRO A 112 0.18 11.85 6.54
CA PRO A 112 0.83 10.62 6.08
C PRO A 112 0.81 9.47 7.09
N VAL A 113 0.99 9.76 8.38
CA VAL A 113 0.96 8.76 9.46
C VAL A 113 -0.39 8.07 9.59
N GLU A 114 -1.50 8.75 9.29
CA GLU A 114 -2.85 8.18 9.37
C GLU A 114 -3.08 7.09 8.32
N LEU A 115 -2.43 7.18 7.16
CA LEU A 115 -2.42 6.07 6.19
C LEU A 115 -1.77 4.83 6.79
N TYR A 116 -0.60 4.99 7.44
CA TYR A 116 0.08 3.90 8.13
C TYR A 116 -0.80 3.28 9.23
N GLN A 117 -1.41 4.11 10.07
CA GLN A 117 -2.28 3.66 11.16
C GLN A 117 -3.48 2.86 10.64
N ARG A 118 -4.18 3.35 9.61
CA ARG A 118 -5.31 2.64 8.99
C ARG A 118 -4.90 1.29 8.39
N LEU A 119 -3.73 1.22 7.75
CA LEU A 119 -3.18 -0.03 7.23
C LEU A 119 -2.80 -1.00 8.36
N LYS A 120 -2.15 -0.50 9.41
CA LYS A 120 -1.76 -1.27 10.60
C LYS A 120 -2.98 -1.88 11.29
N ILE A 121 -4.03 -1.10 11.52
CA ILE A 121 -5.30 -1.57 12.08
C ILE A 121 -5.84 -2.75 11.28
N ASN A 122 -5.88 -2.67 9.94
CA ASN A 122 -6.37 -3.75 9.10
C ASN A 122 -5.53 -5.03 9.22
N VAL A 123 -4.23 -4.90 9.24
CA VAL A 123 -3.31 -6.04 9.38
C VAL A 123 -3.44 -6.68 10.76
N GLU A 124 -3.59 -5.88 11.81
CA GLU A 124 -3.78 -6.36 13.19
C GLU A 124 -5.15 -7.04 13.37
N LEU A 125 -6.22 -6.51 12.75
CA LEU A 125 -7.53 -7.16 12.72
C LEU A 125 -7.48 -8.53 12.04
N CYS A 126 -6.75 -8.64 10.92
CA CYS A 126 -6.54 -9.91 10.24
C CYS A 126 -5.89 -10.93 11.16
N ASP A 127 -4.84 -10.52 11.88
CA ASP A 127 -4.11 -11.40 12.80
C ASP A 127 -4.95 -11.77 14.01
N LYS A 128 -5.56 -10.79 14.67
CA LYS A 128 -6.36 -10.98 15.90
C LYS A 128 -7.61 -11.83 15.67
N TYR A 129 -8.33 -11.59 14.59
CA TYR A 129 -9.63 -12.20 14.36
C TYR A 129 -9.67 -13.30 13.31
N LYS A 130 -8.52 -13.60 12.68
CA LYS A 130 -8.38 -14.61 11.62
C LYS A 130 -9.35 -14.37 10.46
N ILE A 131 -9.44 -13.13 10.04
CA ILE A 131 -10.21 -12.66 8.88
C ILE A 131 -9.26 -12.18 7.78
N ASP A 132 -9.78 -12.01 6.58
CA ASP A 132 -9.00 -11.50 5.44
C ASP A 132 -9.49 -10.10 5.08
N ILE A 133 -8.68 -9.08 5.34
CA ILE A 133 -8.91 -7.71 4.88
C ILE A 133 -7.84 -7.37 3.83
N TYR A 134 -8.28 -6.92 2.67
CA TYR A 134 -7.40 -6.42 1.62
C TYR A 134 -7.59 -4.93 1.47
N SER A 135 -6.54 -4.17 1.77
CA SER A 135 -6.52 -2.72 1.66
C SER A 135 -5.87 -2.27 0.35
N PHE A 136 -6.49 -1.29 -0.28
CA PHE A 136 -6.02 -0.69 -1.52
C PHE A 136 -5.80 0.80 -1.28
N PRO A 137 -4.58 1.24 -0.90
CA PRO A 137 -4.28 2.66 -0.79
C PRO A 137 -4.43 3.35 -2.15
N MET A 138 -5.20 4.41 -2.19
CA MET A 138 -5.48 5.19 -3.38
C MET A 138 -5.14 6.65 -3.16
N LYS A 139 -4.29 7.20 -4.03
CA LYS A 139 -4.03 8.64 -4.01
C LYS A 139 -5.32 9.38 -4.34
N PHE A 140 -5.77 10.25 -3.43
CA PHE A 140 -6.88 11.15 -3.71
C PHE A 140 -6.53 12.08 -4.87
N HIS A 141 -7.52 12.30 -5.71
CA HIS A 141 -7.45 13.22 -6.82
C HIS A 141 -8.83 13.86 -7.03
N PRO A 142 -8.91 15.20 -7.02
CA PRO A 142 -10.16 15.88 -7.29
C PRO A 142 -10.71 15.52 -8.68
N ILE A 143 -12.01 15.30 -8.74
CA ILE A 143 -12.72 15.02 -10.00
C ILE A 143 -13.33 16.28 -10.63
N PHE A 144 -13.28 17.39 -9.90
CA PHE A 144 -13.74 18.71 -10.34
C PHE A 144 -12.70 19.78 -10.00
N GLY A 145 -12.79 20.94 -10.61
CA GLY A 145 -11.91 22.09 -10.39
C GLY A 145 -10.60 21.99 -11.18
N ASP A 146 -9.65 22.86 -10.85
CA ASP A 146 -8.42 23.07 -11.65
C ASP A 146 -7.48 21.87 -11.70
N TYR A 147 -7.51 21.01 -10.68
CA TYR A 147 -6.61 19.86 -10.57
C TYR A 147 -7.13 18.58 -11.22
N HIS A 148 -8.36 18.57 -11.78
CA HIS A 148 -8.94 17.33 -12.30
C HIS A 148 -8.24 16.79 -13.56
N LEU A 149 -7.58 17.66 -14.33
CA LEU A 149 -6.92 17.28 -15.58
C LEU A 149 -5.50 16.79 -15.40
N ASN A 150 -4.69 17.45 -14.55
CA ASN A 150 -3.25 17.26 -14.49
C ASN A 150 -2.77 16.32 -13.36
N ARG A 151 -3.66 15.93 -12.46
CA ARG A 151 -3.34 15.08 -11.29
C ARG A 151 -2.24 15.62 -10.36
N ASP A 152 -2.02 16.91 -10.34
CA ASP A 152 -0.99 17.58 -9.54
C ASP A 152 -1.44 17.94 -8.12
N PHE A 153 -2.67 17.60 -7.75
CA PHE A 153 -3.19 17.87 -6.42
C PHE A 153 -2.30 17.26 -5.33
N ILE A 154 -1.99 18.08 -4.34
CA ILE A 154 -1.25 17.70 -3.13
C ILE A 154 -2.09 18.13 -1.94
N GLY A 155 -2.40 17.19 -1.05
CA GLY A 155 -3.18 17.40 0.16
C GLY A 155 -2.44 18.28 1.18
N THR A 156 -3.19 18.84 2.14
CA THR A 156 -2.71 19.85 3.10
C THR A 156 -1.46 19.41 3.88
N HIS A 157 -1.36 18.13 4.24
CA HIS A 157 -0.25 17.58 5.03
C HIS A 157 0.72 16.74 4.19
N TRP A 158 0.56 16.78 2.87
CA TRP A 158 1.34 15.99 1.93
C TRP A 158 2.33 16.87 1.15
N ASN A 159 3.31 16.24 0.58
CA ASN A 159 4.23 16.83 -0.39
C ASN A 159 4.60 15.78 -1.47
N ARG A 160 5.26 16.22 -2.54
CA ARG A 160 5.64 15.32 -3.64
C ARG A 160 6.54 14.19 -3.17
N LYS A 161 7.45 14.46 -2.24
CA LYS A 161 8.38 13.47 -1.70
C LYS A 161 7.65 12.34 -0.96
N PHE A 162 6.70 12.67 -0.09
CA PHE A 162 5.95 11.66 0.67
C PHE A 162 5.03 10.84 -0.23
N ILE A 163 4.32 11.50 -1.17
CA ILE A 163 3.50 10.80 -2.16
C ILE A 163 4.36 9.80 -2.93
N ARG A 164 5.54 10.22 -3.37
CA ARG A 164 6.44 9.36 -4.13
C ARG A 164 6.99 8.20 -3.30
N ALA A 165 7.36 8.44 -2.05
CA ALA A 165 7.79 7.39 -1.13
C ALA A 165 6.70 6.32 -0.96
N VAL A 166 5.45 6.74 -0.67
CA VAL A 166 4.31 5.81 -0.56
C VAL A 166 4.10 5.02 -1.85
N GLN A 167 4.15 5.66 -3.02
CA GLN A 167 4.01 4.98 -4.31
C GLN A 167 5.08 3.92 -4.53
N VAL A 168 6.34 4.21 -4.18
CA VAL A 168 7.44 3.24 -4.30
C VAL A 168 7.21 2.04 -3.39
N ILE A 169 6.81 2.27 -2.13
CA ILE A 169 6.50 1.19 -1.19
C ILE A 169 5.32 0.35 -1.72
N LEU A 170 4.28 0.99 -2.22
CA LEU A 170 3.10 0.31 -2.79
C LEU A 170 3.43 -0.51 -4.04
N ASN A 171 4.39 -0.11 -4.85
CA ASN A 171 4.82 -0.89 -6.01
C ASN A 171 5.33 -2.28 -5.59
N ALA A 172 6.06 -2.37 -4.48
CA ALA A 172 6.55 -3.64 -3.93
C ALA A 172 5.39 -4.56 -3.49
N THR A 173 4.25 -3.99 -3.08
CA THR A 173 3.03 -4.71 -2.67
C THR A 173 2.04 -4.94 -3.82
N LYS A 174 2.36 -4.48 -5.03
CA LYS A 174 1.44 -4.43 -6.18
C LYS A 174 0.15 -3.65 -5.85
N GLY A 175 0.26 -2.62 -5.03
CA GLY A 175 -0.85 -1.75 -4.62
C GLY A 175 -1.89 -2.39 -3.69
N LYS A 176 -1.57 -3.54 -3.08
CA LYS A 176 -2.51 -4.29 -2.25
C LYS A 176 -1.84 -4.76 -0.97
N ILE A 177 -2.42 -4.41 0.18
CA ILE A 177 -1.97 -4.85 1.49
C ILE A 177 -2.98 -5.85 2.05
N GLY A 178 -2.52 -7.03 2.41
CA GLY A 178 -3.33 -8.11 2.99
C GLY A 178 -2.88 -8.48 4.40
N LYS A 179 -3.24 -9.67 4.84
CA LYS A 179 -3.03 -10.20 6.20
C LYS A 179 -1.57 -10.50 6.59
N GLY A 180 -0.62 -10.25 5.74
CA GLY A 180 0.79 -10.55 6.02
C GLY A 180 1.44 -9.55 6.97
N LYS A 181 1.26 -9.71 8.30
CA LYS A 181 1.79 -8.80 9.33
C LYS A 181 3.30 -8.55 9.20
N SER A 182 4.08 -9.62 9.10
CA SER A 182 5.54 -9.54 8.91
C SER A 182 5.91 -8.79 7.62
N TYR A 183 5.19 -9.05 6.53
CA TYR A 183 5.42 -8.36 5.28
C TYR A 183 5.05 -6.87 5.35
N PHE A 184 3.93 -6.54 6.04
CA PHE A 184 3.52 -5.16 6.24
C PHE A 184 4.59 -4.37 7.00
N TYR A 185 5.03 -4.87 8.15
CA TYR A 185 6.07 -4.19 8.94
C TYR A 185 7.40 -4.08 8.19
N LYS A 186 7.77 -5.09 7.42
CA LYS A 186 8.96 -5.01 6.57
C LYS A 186 8.82 -3.94 5.47
N ALA A 187 7.62 -3.74 4.91
CA ALA A 187 7.40 -2.77 3.84
C ALA A 187 7.22 -1.35 4.35
N PHE A 188 6.43 -1.16 5.41
CA PHE A 188 5.99 0.16 5.92
C PHE A 188 6.68 0.61 7.20
N GLY A 189 7.52 -0.23 7.81
CA GLY A 189 8.12 0.00 9.12
C GLY A 189 7.32 -0.65 10.25
N SER A 190 7.97 -0.94 11.38
CA SER A 190 7.39 -1.57 12.57
C SER A 190 6.51 -0.60 13.38
N ASP A 191 6.78 0.69 13.27
CA ASP A 191 6.12 1.78 13.96
C ASP A 191 6.07 3.06 13.11
N GLU A 192 5.52 4.12 13.68
CA GLU A 192 5.35 5.41 13.02
C GLU A 192 6.68 6.13 12.78
N GLU A 193 7.69 5.91 13.62
CA GLU A 193 9.02 6.49 13.45
C GLU A 193 9.72 5.87 12.24
N GLU A 194 9.71 4.54 12.13
CA GLU A 194 10.25 3.86 10.96
C GLU A 194 9.49 4.21 9.69
N TYR A 195 8.16 4.33 9.76
CA TYR A 195 7.38 4.79 8.62
C TYR A 195 7.78 6.22 8.20
N ASN A 196 7.92 7.14 9.17
CA ASN A 196 8.36 8.49 8.91
C ASN A 196 9.78 8.53 8.30
N LYS A 197 10.70 7.68 8.78
CA LYS A 197 12.02 7.48 8.16
C LYS A 197 11.88 7.11 6.67
N LEU A 198 10.98 6.20 6.32
CA LEU A 198 10.74 5.81 4.93
C LEU A 198 10.21 6.96 4.07
N LEU A 199 9.38 7.84 4.62
CA LEU A 199 8.87 9.00 3.88
C LEU A 199 10.01 9.96 3.47
N TYR A 200 11.01 10.13 4.33
CA TYR A 200 12.18 10.96 4.04
C TYR A 200 13.29 10.23 3.26
N MET A 201 13.31 8.90 3.25
CA MET A 201 14.38 8.11 2.61
C MET A 201 14.57 8.46 1.14
N PRO A 202 15.81 8.59 0.62
CA PRO A 202 16.06 8.81 -0.80
C PRO A 202 15.30 7.80 -1.69
N GLU A 203 14.72 8.27 -2.81
CA GLU A 203 13.88 7.41 -3.67
C GLU A 203 14.63 6.18 -4.16
N THR A 204 15.88 6.35 -4.58
CA THR A 204 16.70 5.23 -5.07
C THR A 204 16.94 4.19 -3.98
N TYR A 205 17.07 4.63 -2.72
CA TYR A 205 17.20 3.69 -1.59
C TYR A 205 15.90 2.92 -1.34
N LEU A 206 14.75 3.56 -1.45
CA LEU A 206 13.46 2.87 -1.35
C LEU A 206 13.26 1.85 -2.48
N LEU A 207 13.66 2.18 -3.72
CA LEU A 207 13.53 1.30 -4.88
C LEU A 207 14.40 0.04 -4.78
N PHE A 208 15.59 0.18 -4.24
CA PHE A 208 16.55 -0.91 -4.05
C PHE A 208 16.81 -1.19 -2.57
N ARG A 209 15.75 -1.11 -1.75
CA ARG A 209 15.81 -1.02 -0.30
C ARG A 209 16.69 -2.09 0.32
N PHE A 210 16.48 -3.35 -0.04
CA PHE A 210 17.22 -4.48 0.53
C PHE A 210 18.73 -4.37 0.29
N PHE A 211 19.13 -3.95 -0.89
CA PHE A 211 20.53 -3.72 -1.22
C PHE A 211 21.14 -2.61 -0.36
N PHE A 212 20.53 -1.42 -0.34
CA PHE A 212 21.05 -0.28 0.42
C PHE A 212 21.04 -0.48 1.94
N GLU A 213 20.08 -1.24 2.47
CA GLU A 213 20.04 -1.60 3.88
C GLU A 213 21.16 -2.60 4.24
N LYS A 214 21.40 -3.62 3.42
CA LYS A 214 22.43 -4.64 3.66
C LYS A 214 23.85 -4.07 3.52
N GLU A 215 24.07 -3.16 2.60
CA GLU A 215 25.36 -2.46 2.41
C GLU A 215 25.61 -1.35 3.44
N GLY A 216 24.68 -1.11 4.39
CA GLY A 216 24.83 -0.09 5.43
C GLY A 216 24.59 1.35 4.95
N ILE A 217 24.42 1.59 3.65
CA ILE A 217 24.31 2.94 3.07
C ILE A 217 23.07 3.68 3.58
N THR A 218 21.95 2.96 3.79
CA THR A 218 20.74 3.52 4.39
C THR A 218 20.97 3.93 5.85
N GLU A 219 21.79 3.19 6.57
CA GLU A 219 22.13 3.51 7.96
C GLU A 219 23.02 4.75 8.04
N ASP A 220 24.01 4.88 7.17
CA ASP A 220 24.86 6.08 7.06
C ASP A 220 24.01 7.33 6.83
N TRP A 221 23.10 7.28 5.87
CA TRP A 221 22.15 8.37 5.62
C TRP A 221 21.33 8.70 6.86
N TRP A 222 20.78 7.69 7.53
CA TRP A 222 19.91 7.90 8.69
C TRP A 222 20.66 8.45 9.90
N ASN A 223 21.87 8.00 10.11
CA ASN A 223 22.74 8.54 11.17
C ASN A 223 23.09 10.01 10.90
N ALA A 224 23.46 10.35 9.66
CA ALA A 224 23.66 11.75 9.30
C ALA A 224 22.40 12.58 9.53
N PHE A 225 21.22 12.07 9.16
CA PHE A 225 19.94 12.76 9.34
C PHE A 225 19.58 12.99 10.82
N LYS A 226 19.80 12.01 11.68
CA LYS A 226 19.52 12.09 13.12
C LYS A 226 20.48 13.02 13.86
N ASN A 227 21.70 13.14 13.39
CA ASN A 227 22.73 13.95 14.03
C ASN A 227 22.61 15.45 13.71
N LEU A 228 21.66 15.87 12.88
CA LEU A 228 21.39 17.27 12.61
C LEU A 228 20.82 17.96 13.86
N THR A 229 21.26 19.18 14.12
CA THR A 229 20.61 20.05 15.09
C THR A 229 19.18 20.39 14.65
N SER A 230 18.31 20.81 15.55
CA SER A 230 16.91 21.13 15.21
C SER A 230 16.77 22.15 14.08
N ASN A 231 17.67 23.14 14.00
CA ASN A 231 17.67 24.14 12.92
C ASN A 231 18.10 23.54 11.59
N GLU A 232 19.16 22.75 11.57
CA GLU A 232 19.66 22.06 10.39
C GLU A 232 18.64 21.04 9.88
N LEU A 233 18.02 20.28 10.79
CA LEU A 233 16.97 19.32 10.46
C LEU A 233 15.78 19.99 9.77
N ASN A 234 15.33 21.14 10.28
CA ASN A 234 14.25 21.90 9.66
C ASN A 234 14.61 22.40 8.25
N LYS A 235 15.86 22.84 8.06
CA LYS A 235 16.35 23.26 6.74
C LYS A 235 16.42 22.06 5.78
N ALA A 236 17.03 20.96 6.21
CA ALA A 236 17.15 19.74 5.40
C ALA A 236 15.77 19.20 5.00
N LYS A 237 14.83 19.12 5.94
CA LYS A 237 13.46 18.69 5.68
C LYS A 237 12.78 19.55 4.60
N LYS A 238 12.86 20.87 4.70
CA LYS A 238 12.30 21.79 3.70
C LYS A 238 12.84 21.52 2.30
N ILE A 239 14.16 21.36 2.16
CA ILE A 239 14.80 21.05 0.88
C ILE A 239 14.27 19.73 0.32
N ILE A 240 14.22 18.69 1.15
CA ILE A 240 13.76 17.35 0.76
C ILE A 240 12.28 17.35 0.36
N GLU A 241 11.43 18.01 1.14
CA GLU A 241 9.98 18.10 0.90
C GLU A 241 9.63 18.87 -0.37
N HIS A 242 10.39 19.92 -0.69
CA HIS A 242 10.25 20.69 -1.93
C HIS A 242 10.98 20.05 -3.11
N ASN A 243 11.77 18.99 -2.87
CA ASN A 243 12.60 18.31 -3.88
C ASN A 243 13.55 19.27 -4.59
N ASP A 244 14.08 20.26 -3.85
CA ASP A 244 14.96 21.30 -4.36
C ASP A 244 16.44 20.93 -4.13
N PHE A 245 16.89 19.91 -4.85
CA PHE A 245 18.26 19.42 -4.71
C PHE A 245 19.30 20.21 -5.52
N LYS A 246 18.89 21.27 -6.21
CA LYS A 246 19.82 22.17 -6.91
C LYS A 246 20.68 22.96 -5.94
N VAL A 247 20.16 23.19 -4.73
CA VAL A 247 20.86 23.95 -3.67
C VAL A 247 21.91 23.13 -2.93
N ILE A 248 22.10 21.84 -3.21
CA ILE A 248 23.03 20.97 -2.45
C ILE A 248 24.45 21.54 -2.44
N GLU A 249 24.91 22.05 -3.57
CA GLU A 249 26.26 22.62 -3.71
C GLU A 249 26.52 23.80 -2.74
N GLU A 250 25.48 24.56 -2.41
CA GLU A 250 25.55 25.69 -1.48
C GLU A 250 25.83 25.23 -0.04
N TYR A 251 25.51 23.97 0.29
CA TYR A 251 25.69 23.38 1.61
C TYR A 251 27.04 22.65 1.80
N LYS A 252 27.90 22.58 0.80
CA LYS A 252 29.22 21.92 0.93
C LYS A 252 30.05 22.44 2.09
N SER A 253 29.96 23.74 2.38
CA SER A 253 30.63 24.36 3.54
C SER A 253 29.94 24.08 4.89
N GLN A 254 28.65 23.66 4.86
CA GLN A 254 27.87 23.26 6.03
C GLN A 254 27.82 21.72 6.06
N ASN A 255 28.90 21.10 6.52
CA ASN A 255 29.17 19.67 6.37
C ASN A 255 28.00 18.77 6.80
N SER A 256 27.32 19.08 7.93
CA SER A 256 26.25 18.26 8.47
C SER A 256 25.03 18.14 7.55
N ILE A 257 24.55 19.27 6.98
CA ILE A 257 23.42 19.26 6.03
C ILE A 257 23.83 18.59 4.71
N TYR A 258 25.04 18.89 4.22
CA TYR A 258 25.56 18.28 3.01
C TYR A 258 25.67 16.77 3.13
N GLU A 259 26.14 16.24 4.27
CA GLU A 259 26.24 14.81 4.53
C GLU A 259 24.90 14.08 4.40
N VAL A 260 23.78 14.74 4.72
CA VAL A 260 22.44 14.20 4.49
C VAL A 260 22.02 14.33 3.03
N LEU A 261 22.16 15.54 2.46
CA LEU A 261 21.61 15.83 1.13
C LEU A 261 22.34 15.11 -0.01
N LYS A 262 23.65 14.80 0.14
CA LYS A 262 24.41 14.03 -0.86
C LYS A 262 23.78 12.68 -1.21
N HIS A 263 23.06 12.04 -0.28
CA HIS A 263 22.38 10.78 -0.52
C HIS A 263 21.21 10.90 -1.51
N TYR A 264 20.64 12.09 -1.67
CA TYR A 264 19.54 12.34 -2.61
C TYR A 264 20.03 12.57 -4.05
N THR A 265 21.34 12.71 -4.26
CA THR A 265 21.94 12.77 -5.61
C THR A 265 22.12 11.37 -6.22
N VAL A 266 21.99 10.31 -5.42
CA VAL A 266 22.08 8.93 -5.92
C VAL A 266 20.86 8.62 -6.79
N SER A 267 21.09 8.46 -8.09
CA SER A 267 20.03 8.24 -9.07
C SER A 267 19.90 6.76 -9.46
N ARG A 268 18.76 6.43 -10.08
CA ARG A 268 18.55 5.10 -10.67
C ARG A 268 19.49 4.82 -11.84
N ASP A 269 19.88 5.87 -12.56
CA ASP A 269 20.77 5.75 -13.71
C ASP A 269 22.15 5.27 -13.28
N GLN A 270 22.63 5.66 -12.10
CA GLN A 270 23.88 5.15 -11.52
C GLN A 270 23.81 3.65 -11.19
N ILE A 271 22.62 3.14 -10.84
CA ILE A 271 22.41 1.69 -10.65
C ILE A 271 22.38 0.95 -12.01
N ALA A 272 21.83 1.59 -13.03
CA ALA A 272 21.69 1.00 -14.36
C ALA A 272 22.99 1.07 -15.19
N ASP A 273 23.85 2.05 -14.92
CA ASP A 273 25.13 2.20 -15.63
C ASP A 273 26.16 1.17 -15.14
N SER A 274 26.45 0.18 -15.96
CA SER A 274 27.40 -0.90 -15.66
C SER A 274 28.83 -0.43 -15.33
N ASN A 275 29.20 0.80 -15.72
CA ASN A 275 30.51 1.37 -15.45
C ASN A 275 30.57 2.02 -14.05
N SER A 276 29.43 2.35 -13.44
CA SER A 276 29.40 2.97 -12.12
C SER A 276 29.83 2.00 -11.02
N GLU A 277 30.48 2.53 -9.98
CA GLU A 277 30.87 1.75 -8.80
C GLU A 277 29.64 1.19 -8.08
N LEU A 278 28.55 1.93 -8.04
CA LEU A 278 27.31 1.52 -7.40
C LEU A 278 26.65 0.33 -8.13
N SER A 279 26.69 0.31 -9.47
CA SER A 279 26.21 -0.81 -10.28
C SER A 279 27.05 -2.06 -10.06
N LYS A 280 28.37 -1.91 -10.01
CA LYS A 280 29.30 -3.03 -9.73
C LYS A 280 29.05 -3.62 -8.33
N LEU A 281 28.89 -2.77 -7.32
CA LEU A 281 28.54 -3.18 -5.96
C LEU A 281 27.20 -3.92 -5.93
N LYS A 282 26.19 -3.39 -6.60
CA LYS A 282 24.87 -4.03 -6.73
C LYS A 282 24.96 -5.40 -7.42
N ALA A 283 25.73 -5.53 -8.47
CA ALA A 283 25.93 -6.79 -9.18
C ALA A 283 26.62 -7.85 -8.30
N LYS A 284 27.60 -7.43 -7.49
CA LYS A 284 28.26 -8.31 -6.50
C LYS A 284 27.26 -8.77 -5.44
N PHE A 285 26.49 -7.85 -4.89
CA PHE A 285 25.42 -8.13 -3.94
C PHE A 285 24.42 -9.15 -4.49
N ASP A 286 23.91 -8.96 -5.71
CA ASP A 286 22.93 -9.87 -6.32
C ASP A 286 23.48 -11.28 -6.57
N LYS A 287 24.79 -11.40 -6.83
CA LYS A 287 25.45 -12.72 -6.94
C LYS A 287 25.50 -13.43 -5.60
N LEU A 288 25.86 -12.72 -4.53
CA LEU A 288 25.90 -13.27 -3.17
C LEU A 288 24.51 -13.71 -2.69
N GLU A 289 23.49 -12.88 -2.84
CA GLU A 289 22.10 -13.20 -2.50
C GLU A 289 21.59 -14.44 -3.26
N LYS A 290 21.93 -14.57 -4.52
CA LYS A 290 21.59 -15.76 -5.31
C LYS A 290 22.31 -17.00 -4.77
N ALA A 291 23.60 -16.90 -4.45
CA ALA A 291 24.37 -18.00 -3.92
C ALA A 291 23.81 -18.48 -2.56
N GLU A 292 23.49 -17.57 -1.65
CA GLU A 292 22.83 -17.88 -0.37
C GLU A 292 21.48 -18.58 -0.58
N LYS A 293 20.66 -18.05 -1.47
CA LYS A 293 19.31 -18.57 -1.73
C LYS A 293 19.31 -20.01 -2.31
N TYR A 294 20.31 -20.35 -3.10
CA TYR A 294 20.40 -21.66 -3.75
C TYR A 294 21.38 -22.63 -3.06
N GLY A 295 21.92 -22.25 -1.87
CA GLY A 295 22.84 -23.11 -1.10
C GLY A 295 24.20 -23.35 -1.78
N VAL A 296 24.59 -22.49 -2.70
CA VAL A 296 25.88 -22.56 -3.42
C VAL A 296 26.91 -21.72 -2.65
N ILE A 297 27.10 -22.00 -1.35
CA ILE A 297 28.20 -21.42 -0.58
C ILE A 297 29.29 -22.46 -0.44
N GLU A 298 30.05 -22.65 -1.51
CA GLU A 298 31.43 -23.17 -1.40
C GLU A 298 32.32 -22.29 -2.30
N ASN A 299 33.27 -21.58 -1.66
CA ASN A 299 34.39 -20.82 -2.28
C ASN A 299 34.10 -19.43 -2.87
N ILE A 300 33.64 -18.46 -2.08
CA ILE A 300 33.72 -17.03 -2.46
C ILE A 300 34.67 -16.23 -1.53
N GLU A 301 35.62 -16.85 -0.86
CA GLU A 301 36.63 -16.10 -0.11
C GLU A 301 37.84 -15.62 -0.94
N CYS A 302 37.86 -15.89 -2.25
CA CYS A 302 38.96 -15.51 -3.14
C CYS A 302 38.45 -14.96 -4.48
N LEU A 303 37.84 -13.78 -4.49
CA LEU A 303 37.73 -12.95 -5.73
C LEU A 303 37.73 -11.46 -5.38
#